data_40b9ec1e09684e14c793a9d6e0929dbd
#
_entry.id   40b9ec1e09684e14c793a9d6e0929dbd
#
_cell.length_a   1.000
_cell.length_b   1.000
_cell.length_c   1.000
_cell.angle_alpha   90.00
_cell.angle_beta   90.00
_cell.angle_gamma   90.00
#
_symmetry.space_group_name_H-M   'P 1'
#
loop_
_entity.id
_entity.type
_entity.pdbx_description
1 polymer ?
#
loop_
_entity_poly.entity_id
_entity_poly.type
_entity_poly.pdbx_seq_one_letter_code
_entity_poly.pdbx_strand_id
1 'polypeptide(L)'
;MIYLIGGAPRVGKTILAQQLCTTLKIGWISTDLLMDLLRVANTPGRKMKWDASPEAITAAAEWFFPYLDRFIWGISSFTDDYVIEGVDFLPAQVAQLSTQYTIRSVFLGYSHMTLENFTQFPGRSKGYANLPEAHRRQIVEDVPLWSAFIRQEAERLGYPYIDMVGNFSQHQAKAELMLTGV
;
A
#
# COMPACT_ATOMS: atom_id res chain seq x y z
N MET A 1 13.98 -11.85 3.28
CA MET A 1 13.26 -11.17 2.17
C MET A 1 12.15 -10.26 2.70
N ILE A 2 12.11 -9.01 2.34
CA ILE A 2 11.00 -8.11 2.68
C ILE A 2 10.09 -7.98 1.46
N TYR A 3 8.80 -8.24 1.65
CA TYR A 3 7.77 -8.08 0.62
C TYR A 3 7.04 -6.77 0.86
N LEU A 4 7.13 -5.83 -0.09
CA LEU A 4 6.45 -4.53 -0.02
C LEU A 4 5.28 -4.48 -1.00
N ILE A 5 4.07 -4.31 -0.47
CA ILE A 5 2.84 -4.18 -1.26
C ILE A 5 2.35 -2.73 -1.14
N GLY A 6 2.76 -1.91 -2.10
CA GLY A 6 2.35 -0.51 -2.18
C GLY A 6 1.11 -0.30 -3.05
N GLY A 7 0.64 0.92 -3.11
CA GLY A 7 -0.43 1.28 -4.04
C GLY A 7 -1.52 2.14 -3.44
N ALA A 8 -2.49 2.51 -4.28
CA ALA A 8 -3.60 3.38 -3.90
C ALA A 8 -4.47 2.78 -2.78
N PRO A 9 -5.23 3.60 -2.05
CA PRO A 9 -6.19 3.09 -1.08
C PRO A 9 -7.23 2.17 -1.73
N ARG A 10 -7.74 1.19 -0.97
CA ARG A 10 -8.89 0.35 -1.37
C ARG A 10 -8.66 -0.62 -2.54
N VAL A 11 -7.44 -0.85 -2.97
CA VAL A 11 -7.10 -1.72 -4.11
C VAL A 11 -6.81 -3.18 -3.74
N GLY A 12 -6.96 -3.58 -2.47
CA GLY A 12 -6.83 -4.97 -2.04
C GLY A 12 -5.44 -5.36 -1.51
N LYS A 13 -4.56 -4.42 -1.17
CA LYS A 13 -3.23 -4.68 -0.59
C LYS A 13 -3.27 -5.59 0.64
N THR A 14 -4.15 -5.30 1.58
CA THR A 14 -4.32 -6.08 2.82
C THR A 14 -4.75 -7.53 2.52
N ILE A 15 -5.58 -7.75 1.49
CA ILE A 15 -5.99 -9.10 1.09
C ILE A 15 -4.78 -9.86 0.56
N LEU A 16 -3.99 -9.25 -0.32
CA LEU A 16 -2.76 -9.84 -0.84
C LEU A 16 -1.74 -10.14 0.28
N ALA A 17 -1.54 -9.20 1.20
CA ALA A 17 -0.65 -9.40 2.34
C ALA A 17 -1.06 -10.62 3.19
N GLN A 18 -2.35 -10.78 3.47
CA GLN A 18 -2.87 -11.93 4.22
C GLN A 18 -2.74 -13.25 3.45
N GLN A 19 -2.91 -13.23 2.13
CA GLN A 19 -2.66 -14.40 1.29
C GLN A 19 -1.20 -14.82 1.37
N LEU A 20 -0.27 -13.90 1.14
CA LEU A 20 1.17 -14.16 1.26
C LEU A 20 1.55 -14.67 2.65
N CYS A 21 1.03 -14.05 3.70
CA CYS A 21 1.26 -14.50 5.08
C CYS A 21 0.84 -15.97 5.27
N THR A 22 -0.28 -16.37 4.69
CA THR A 22 -0.78 -17.73 4.77
C THR A 22 0.06 -18.69 3.92
N THR A 23 0.38 -18.30 2.68
CA THR A 23 1.13 -19.13 1.73
C THR A 23 2.57 -19.35 2.19
N LEU A 24 3.25 -18.29 2.60
CA LEU A 24 4.66 -18.31 3.00
C LEU A 24 4.88 -18.59 4.49
N LYS A 25 3.83 -18.57 5.31
CA LYS A 25 3.85 -18.71 6.78
C LYS A 25 4.75 -17.66 7.46
N ILE A 26 4.66 -16.42 7.01
CA ILE A 26 5.43 -15.27 7.51
C ILE A 26 4.52 -14.21 8.14
N GLY A 27 5.09 -13.28 8.91
CA GLY A 27 4.35 -12.16 9.49
C GLY A 27 4.02 -11.07 8.47
N TRP A 28 3.05 -10.24 8.80
CA TRP A 28 2.73 -9.05 8.03
C TRP A 28 2.27 -7.89 8.91
N ILE A 29 2.38 -6.67 8.39
CA ILE A 29 1.86 -5.46 9.00
C ILE A 29 1.34 -4.49 7.95
N SER A 30 0.31 -3.70 8.32
CA SER A 30 -0.10 -2.52 7.56
C SER A 30 0.64 -1.28 8.06
N THR A 31 1.07 -0.41 7.16
CA THR A 31 1.62 0.91 7.52
C THR A 31 0.61 1.77 8.28
N ASP A 32 -0.69 1.58 8.07
CA ASP A 32 -1.75 2.25 8.84
C ASP A 32 -1.58 2.04 10.35
N LEU A 33 -1.17 0.83 10.79
CA LEU A 33 -0.93 0.55 12.21
C LEU A 33 0.32 1.28 12.73
N LEU A 34 1.38 1.36 11.93
CA LEU A 34 2.57 2.13 12.28
C LEU A 34 2.24 3.63 12.38
N MET A 35 1.43 4.13 11.45
CA MET A 35 0.95 5.51 11.46
C MET A 35 0.11 5.82 12.70
N ASP A 36 -0.73 4.89 13.13
CA ASP A 36 -1.54 5.06 14.35
C ASP A 36 -0.66 5.12 15.61
N LEU A 37 0.38 4.30 15.69
CA LEU A 37 1.37 4.38 16.77
C LEU A 37 2.11 5.72 16.80
N LEU A 38 2.53 6.21 15.63
CA LEU A 38 3.20 7.51 15.51
C LEU A 38 2.30 8.68 15.93
N ARG A 39 1.00 8.59 15.65
CA ARG A 39 0.00 9.59 16.11
C ARG A 39 -0.09 9.65 17.64
N VAL A 40 -0.13 8.47 18.29
CA VAL A 40 -0.19 8.39 19.76
C VAL A 40 1.11 8.93 20.40
N ALA A 41 2.25 8.70 19.77
CA ALA A 41 3.54 9.21 20.22
C ALA A 41 3.70 10.75 20.08
N ASN A 42 2.65 11.46 19.70
CA ASN A 42 2.66 12.92 19.50
C ASN A 42 3.75 13.38 18.52
N THR A 43 4.00 12.59 17.49
CA THR A 43 4.93 12.98 16.45
C THR A 43 4.40 14.26 15.79
N PRO A 44 5.11 15.41 15.96
CA PRO A 44 4.55 16.69 15.56
C PRO A 44 4.20 16.70 14.07
N GLY A 45 3.02 17.13 13.75
CA GLY A 45 2.80 17.78 12.49
C GLY A 45 1.96 17.09 11.46
N ARG A 46 1.39 15.89 11.65
CA ARG A 46 0.56 15.37 10.57
C ARG A 46 -0.87 15.03 11.00
N LYS A 47 -1.75 16.01 10.80
CA LYS A 47 -3.15 15.70 10.48
C LYS A 47 -3.14 15.13 9.06
N MET A 48 -3.29 13.82 8.91
CA MET A 48 -3.48 13.25 7.57
C MET A 48 -4.76 13.85 7.00
N LYS A 49 -4.59 14.76 6.06
CA LYS A 49 -5.67 15.12 5.15
C LYS A 49 -5.63 14.09 4.04
N TRP A 50 -6.79 13.57 3.70
CA TRP A 50 -6.95 12.84 2.46
C TRP A 50 -6.68 13.81 1.31
N ASP A 51 -5.61 13.58 0.57
CA ASP A 51 -5.21 14.39 -0.57
C ASP A 51 -4.54 13.47 -1.59
N ALA A 52 -5.09 13.41 -2.78
CA ALA A 52 -4.62 12.57 -3.88
C ALA A 52 -3.67 13.31 -4.83
N SER A 53 -3.25 14.54 -4.49
CA SER A 53 -2.25 15.23 -5.31
C SER A 53 -0.89 14.53 -5.24
N PRO A 54 -0.13 14.47 -6.34
CA PRO A 54 1.21 13.89 -6.37
C PRO A 54 2.14 14.48 -5.30
N GLU A 55 2.05 15.79 -5.06
CA GLU A 55 2.85 16.51 -4.07
C GLU A 55 2.53 16.04 -2.65
N ALA A 56 1.25 15.89 -2.32
CA ALA A 56 0.83 15.44 -0.99
C ALA A 56 1.20 13.98 -0.76
N ILE A 57 1.02 13.12 -1.75
CA ILE A 57 1.39 11.71 -1.70
C ILE A 57 2.90 11.56 -1.51
N THR A 58 3.69 12.31 -2.27
CA THR A 58 5.17 12.30 -2.17
C THR A 58 5.63 12.78 -0.81
N ALA A 59 5.13 13.93 -0.36
CA ALA A 59 5.48 14.47 0.95
C ALA A 59 5.09 13.52 2.10
N ALA A 60 4.00 12.75 1.93
CA ALA A 60 3.59 11.73 2.88
C ALA A 60 4.59 10.58 2.95
N ALA A 61 4.99 10.06 1.80
CA ALA A 61 5.94 8.97 1.71
C ALA A 61 7.33 9.38 2.20
N GLU A 62 7.80 10.58 1.88
CA GLU A 62 9.07 11.12 2.38
C GLU A 62 9.09 11.27 3.90
N TRP A 63 8.00 11.79 4.47
CA TRP A 63 7.89 11.93 5.92
C TRP A 63 7.87 10.56 6.63
N PHE A 64 7.21 9.57 6.05
CA PHE A 64 7.09 8.23 6.65
C PHE A 64 8.37 7.38 6.47
N PHE A 65 9.16 7.67 5.45
CA PHE A 65 10.32 6.87 5.06
C PHE A 65 11.29 6.51 6.20
N PRO A 66 11.77 7.43 7.06
CA PRO A 66 12.69 7.07 8.13
C PRO A 66 12.08 6.09 9.16
N TYR A 67 10.77 6.12 9.34
CA TYR A 67 10.08 5.17 10.23
C TYR A 67 9.96 3.79 9.58
N LEU A 68 9.68 3.75 8.29
CA LEU A 68 9.64 2.50 7.53
C LEU A 68 11.01 1.83 7.48
N ASP A 69 12.06 2.59 7.18
CA ASP A 69 13.44 2.10 7.17
C ASP A 69 13.83 1.53 8.55
N ARG A 70 13.56 2.28 9.61
CA ARG A 70 13.83 1.81 10.98
C ARG A 70 13.04 0.57 11.36
N PHE A 71 11.80 0.47 10.91
CA PHE A 71 10.97 -0.70 11.13
C PHE A 71 11.51 -1.94 10.40
N ILE A 72 11.92 -1.79 9.13
CA ILE A 72 12.53 -2.87 8.34
C ILE A 72 13.84 -3.32 8.98
N TRP A 73 14.68 -2.39 9.41
CA TRP A 73 15.92 -2.71 10.14
C TRP A 73 15.63 -3.54 11.40
N GLY A 74 14.63 -3.13 12.18
CA GLY A 74 14.21 -3.86 13.38
C GLY A 74 13.74 -5.28 13.05
N ILE A 75 12.82 -5.42 12.08
CA ILE A 75 12.29 -6.73 11.66
C ILE A 75 13.39 -7.65 11.15
N SER A 76 14.31 -7.15 10.36
CA SER A 76 15.43 -7.95 9.81
C SER A 76 16.34 -8.54 10.90
N SER A 77 16.23 -8.05 12.13
CA SER A 77 16.92 -8.62 13.29
C SER A 77 16.18 -9.79 13.95
N PHE A 78 14.90 -10.02 13.61
CA PHE A 78 14.05 -11.02 14.24
C PHE A 78 13.58 -12.12 13.28
N THR A 79 13.49 -11.83 11.98
CA THR A 79 12.98 -12.78 10.98
C THR A 79 13.63 -12.53 9.62
N ASP A 80 13.72 -13.60 8.82
CA ASP A 80 14.26 -13.54 7.48
C ASP A 80 13.26 -12.97 6.47
N ASP A 81 11.95 -13.24 6.68
CA ASP A 81 10.89 -12.89 5.74
C ASP A 81 9.74 -12.15 6.43
N TYR A 82 9.24 -11.07 5.79
CA TYR A 82 8.11 -10.29 6.31
C TYR A 82 7.36 -9.53 5.21
N VAL A 83 6.05 -9.33 5.38
CA VAL A 83 5.22 -8.54 4.46
C VAL A 83 4.87 -7.20 5.10
N ILE A 84 5.04 -6.11 4.37
CA ILE A 84 4.60 -4.77 4.76
C ILE A 84 3.70 -4.23 3.63
N GLU A 85 2.49 -3.84 3.97
CA GLU A 85 1.57 -3.25 3.00
C GLU A 85 1.12 -1.86 3.42
N GLY A 86 0.88 -0.98 2.45
CA GLY A 86 0.35 0.33 2.76
C GLY A 86 0.32 1.33 1.62
N VAL A 87 -0.12 2.54 1.95
CA VAL A 87 -0.18 3.68 1.04
C VAL A 87 0.97 4.67 1.27
N ASP A 88 1.72 4.49 2.36
CA ASP A 88 2.65 5.49 2.89
C ASP A 88 4.06 5.36 2.32
N PHE A 89 4.26 4.56 1.29
CA PHE A 89 5.52 4.45 0.55
C PHE A 89 5.28 4.32 -0.96
N LEU A 90 6.21 4.83 -1.73
CA LEU A 90 6.18 4.89 -3.19
C LEU A 90 7.33 4.06 -3.79
N PRO A 91 7.33 3.82 -5.11
CA PRO A 91 8.44 3.17 -5.79
C PRO A 91 9.81 3.78 -5.50
N ALA A 92 9.90 5.10 -5.31
CA ALA A 92 11.14 5.79 -4.98
C ALA A 92 11.72 5.36 -3.62
N GLN A 93 10.88 5.22 -2.59
CA GLN A 93 11.32 4.73 -1.27
C GLN A 93 11.73 3.26 -1.34
N VAL A 94 11.02 2.44 -2.13
CA VAL A 94 11.39 1.03 -2.34
C VAL A 94 12.77 0.94 -3.02
N ALA A 95 13.06 1.79 -3.99
CA ALA A 95 14.37 1.84 -4.64
C ALA A 95 15.49 2.17 -3.64
N GLN A 96 15.27 3.12 -2.73
CA GLN A 96 16.23 3.44 -1.67
C GLN A 96 16.44 2.26 -0.71
N LEU A 97 15.36 1.66 -0.22
CA LEU A 97 15.44 0.50 0.68
C LEU A 97 16.12 -0.70 0.04
N SER A 98 15.94 -0.91 -1.26
CA SER A 98 16.55 -2.02 -2.00
C SER A 98 18.07 -1.92 -2.10
N THR A 99 18.68 -0.77 -1.77
CA THR A 99 20.15 -0.64 -1.66
C THR A 99 20.70 -1.30 -0.41
N GLN A 100 19.86 -1.54 0.62
CA GLN A 100 20.27 -2.05 1.92
C GLN A 100 19.63 -3.41 2.26
N TYR A 101 18.41 -3.65 1.75
CA TYR A 101 17.62 -4.84 2.08
C TYR A 101 17.27 -5.63 0.81
N THR A 102 17.10 -6.94 0.96
CA THR A 102 16.58 -7.78 -0.11
C THR A 102 15.06 -7.63 -0.17
N ILE A 103 14.56 -6.93 -1.18
CA ILE A 103 13.15 -6.56 -1.32
C ILE A 103 12.55 -7.12 -2.59
N ARG A 104 11.32 -7.62 -2.49
CA ARG A 104 10.40 -7.80 -3.61
C ARG A 104 9.19 -6.88 -3.42
N SER A 105 8.74 -6.24 -4.48
CA SER A 105 7.62 -5.31 -4.36
C SER A 105 6.67 -5.39 -5.53
N VAL A 106 5.41 -5.02 -5.27
CA VAL A 106 4.38 -4.81 -6.27
C VAL A 106 3.54 -3.60 -5.86
N PHE A 107 3.09 -2.84 -6.84
CA PHE A 107 2.18 -1.72 -6.62
C PHE A 107 0.81 -2.02 -7.23
N LEU A 108 -0.24 -1.75 -6.46
CA LEU A 108 -1.62 -1.98 -6.89
C LEU A 108 -2.33 -0.64 -7.08
N GLY A 109 -3.15 -0.55 -8.11
CA GLY A 109 -4.01 0.60 -8.35
C GLY A 109 -5.39 0.19 -8.82
N TYR A 110 -6.25 1.17 -9.01
CA TYR A 110 -7.60 1.00 -9.53
C TYR A 110 -7.94 2.19 -10.42
N SER A 111 -7.75 2.04 -11.73
CA SER A 111 -7.88 3.15 -12.69
C SER A 111 -9.32 3.63 -12.91
N HIS A 112 -10.31 2.83 -12.51
CA HIS A 112 -11.71 3.14 -12.69
C HIS A 112 -12.55 2.63 -11.52
N MET A 113 -12.70 3.45 -10.48
CA MET A 113 -13.52 3.14 -9.31
C MET A 113 -14.91 3.79 -9.42
N THR A 114 -15.95 3.06 -9.00
CA THR A 114 -17.32 3.56 -8.92
C THR A 114 -17.86 3.45 -7.49
N LEU A 115 -18.92 4.19 -7.17
CA LEU A 115 -19.61 4.05 -5.88
C LEU A 115 -20.16 2.65 -5.68
N GLU A 116 -20.56 1.98 -6.75
CA GLU A 116 -21.05 0.61 -6.71
C GLU A 116 -19.93 -0.34 -6.28
N ASN A 117 -18.75 -0.24 -6.87
CA ASN A 117 -17.58 -1.02 -6.44
C ASN A 117 -17.26 -0.77 -4.97
N PHE A 118 -17.36 0.48 -4.52
CA PHE A 118 -17.11 0.83 -3.13
C PHE A 118 -18.10 0.16 -2.16
N THR A 119 -19.38 0.07 -2.53
CA THR A 119 -20.44 -0.51 -1.70
C THR A 119 -20.48 -2.03 -1.77
N GLN A 120 -20.29 -2.62 -2.94
CA GLN A 120 -20.26 -4.08 -3.12
C GLN A 120 -19.04 -4.72 -2.45
N PHE A 121 -17.91 -4.01 -2.45
CA PHE A 121 -16.66 -4.50 -1.87
C PHE A 121 -16.15 -3.57 -0.76
N PRO A 122 -16.85 -3.49 0.39
CA PRO A 122 -16.52 -2.55 1.46
C PRO A 122 -15.14 -2.80 2.09
N GLY A 123 -14.48 -3.90 1.71
CA GLY A 123 -13.19 -4.31 2.27
C GLY A 123 -13.33 -4.79 3.73
N ARG A 124 -12.19 -5.05 4.36
CA ARG A 124 -12.15 -5.54 5.75
C ARG A 124 -12.08 -4.42 6.79
N SER A 125 -11.86 -3.18 6.37
CA SER A 125 -11.82 -2.04 7.29
C SER A 125 -13.24 -1.62 7.70
N LYS A 126 -13.56 -1.79 8.96
CA LYS A 126 -14.85 -1.38 9.54
C LYS A 126 -15.13 0.12 9.42
N GLY A 127 -14.08 0.94 9.35
CA GLY A 127 -14.20 2.39 9.25
C GLY A 127 -14.86 2.87 7.94
N TYR A 128 -14.61 2.18 6.85
CA TYR A 128 -15.14 2.59 5.54
C TYR A 128 -16.63 2.30 5.34
N ALA A 129 -17.17 1.28 5.99
CA ALA A 129 -18.59 0.94 5.88
C ALA A 129 -19.51 2.06 6.39
N ASN A 130 -19.03 2.88 7.32
CA ASN A 130 -19.79 3.93 7.99
C ASN A 130 -19.43 5.36 7.51
N LEU A 131 -18.65 5.48 6.43
CA LEU A 131 -18.30 6.81 5.90
C LEU A 131 -19.52 7.52 5.33
N PRO A 132 -19.66 8.85 5.57
CA PRO A 132 -20.63 9.68 4.88
C PRO A 132 -20.48 9.57 3.36
N GLU A 133 -21.60 9.68 2.64
CA GLU A 133 -21.60 9.54 1.18
C GLU A 133 -20.63 10.51 0.48
N ALA A 134 -20.56 11.75 0.94
CA ALA A 134 -19.62 12.73 0.39
C ALA A 134 -18.16 12.25 0.46
N HIS A 135 -17.75 11.63 1.57
CA HIS A 135 -16.41 11.06 1.70
C HIS A 135 -16.20 9.85 0.79
N ARG A 136 -17.23 9.01 0.61
CA ARG A 136 -17.15 7.87 -0.32
C ARG A 136 -16.98 8.35 -1.77
N ARG A 137 -17.71 9.41 -2.17
CA ARG A 137 -17.56 10.03 -3.50
C ARG A 137 -16.15 10.56 -3.70
N GLN A 138 -15.61 11.28 -2.70
CA GLN A 138 -14.25 11.80 -2.76
C GLN A 138 -13.23 10.66 -2.95
N ILE A 139 -13.34 9.57 -2.20
CA ILE A 139 -12.45 8.42 -2.36
C ILE A 139 -12.54 7.81 -3.76
N VAL A 140 -13.75 7.70 -4.31
CA VAL A 140 -13.98 7.16 -5.66
C VAL A 140 -13.31 8.03 -6.74
N GLU A 141 -13.29 9.34 -6.56
CA GLU A 141 -12.63 10.29 -7.46
C GLU A 141 -11.10 10.25 -7.29
N ASP A 142 -10.60 10.16 -6.07
CA ASP A 142 -9.18 10.26 -5.76
C ASP A 142 -8.40 8.97 -6.04
N VAL A 143 -9.01 7.80 -5.87
CA VAL A 143 -8.30 6.52 -6.06
C VAL A 143 -7.75 6.35 -7.48
N PRO A 144 -8.47 6.68 -8.57
CA PRO A 144 -7.90 6.68 -9.92
C PRO A 144 -6.73 7.65 -10.09
N LEU A 145 -6.80 8.86 -9.51
CA LEU A 145 -5.72 9.85 -9.57
C LEU A 145 -4.47 9.33 -8.85
N TRP A 146 -4.63 8.82 -7.65
CA TRP A 146 -3.55 8.19 -6.89
C TRP A 146 -2.95 6.99 -7.64
N SER A 147 -3.81 6.17 -8.24
CA SER A 147 -3.38 5.00 -9.00
C SER A 147 -2.58 5.38 -10.24
N ALA A 148 -2.98 6.43 -10.97
CA ALA A 148 -2.27 6.93 -12.14
C ALA A 148 -0.87 7.45 -11.77
N PHE A 149 -0.75 8.20 -10.67
CA PHE A 149 0.53 8.69 -10.18
C PHE A 149 1.47 7.54 -9.79
N ILE A 150 0.98 6.57 -8.99
CA ILE A 150 1.78 5.42 -8.56
C ILE A 150 2.19 4.56 -9.77
N ARG A 151 1.31 4.38 -10.75
CA ARG A 151 1.62 3.66 -11.98
C ARG A 151 2.78 4.30 -12.71
N GLN A 152 2.74 5.61 -12.93
CA GLN A 152 3.80 6.35 -13.61
C GLN A 152 5.15 6.19 -12.89
N GLU A 153 5.16 6.31 -11.57
CA GLU A 153 6.37 6.14 -10.76
C GLU A 153 6.90 4.70 -10.79
N ALA A 154 6.02 3.71 -10.71
CA ALA A 154 6.40 2.31 -10.76
C ALA A 154 7.00 1.95 -12.14
N GLU A 155 6.34 2.35 -13.23
CA GLU A 155 6.83 2.13 -14.59
C GLU A 155 8.19 2.82 -14.82
N ARG A 156 8.36 4.06 -14.36
CA ARG A 156 9.61 4.82 -14.47
C ARG A 156 10.79 4.14 -13.76
N LEU A 157 10.53 3.47 -12.63
CA LEU A 157 11.56 2.82 -11.81
C LEU A 157 11.65 1.30 -12.03
N GLY A 158 10.85 0.75 -12.96
CA GLY A 158 10.88 -0.67 -13.30
C GLY A 158 10.23 -1.59 -12.29
N TYR A 159 9.35 -1.08 -11.43
CA TYR A 159 8.58 -1.88 -10.48
C TYR A 159 7.28 -2.41 -11.09
N PRO A 160 6.86 -3.64 -10.72
CA PRO A 160 5.59 -4.18 -11.14
C PRO A 160 4.41 -3.33 -10.65
N TYR A 161 3.49 -3.02 -11.57
CA TYR A 161 2.22 -2.39 -11.27
C TYR A 161 1.07 -3.24 -11.79
N ILE A 162 0.01 -3.38 -11.02
CA ILE A 162 -1.22 -4.09 -11.42
C ILE A 162 -2.43 -3.19 -11.20
N ASP A 163 -3.16 -2.95 -12.28
CA ASP A 163 -4.48 -2.36 -12.21
C ASP A 163 -5.50 -3.43 -11.80
N MET A 164 -6.21 -3.19 -10.72
CA MET A 164 -7.14 -4.15 -10.12
C MET A 164 -8.55 -4.10 -10.75
N VAL A 165 -8.73 -3.33 -11.83
CA VAL A 165 -9.99 -3.29 -12.59
C VAL A 165 -10.27 -4.64 -13.25
N GLY A 166 -11.48 -5.15 -13.13
CA GLY A 166 -11.92 -6.41 -13.75
C GLY A 166 -11.87 -7.60 -12.79
N ASN A 167 -11.19 -8.67 -13.18
CA ASN A 167 -11.16 -9.90 -12.37
C ASN A 167 -10.18 -9.78 -11.19
N PHE A 168 -10.73 -9.37 -10.04
CA PHE A 168 -9.97 -9.14 -8.83
C PHE A 168 -9.12 -10.35 -8.40
N SER A 169 -9.70 -11.56 -8.40
CA SER A 169 -8.99 -12.77 -7.97
C SER A 169 -7.82 -13.11 -8.90
N GLN A 170 -7.99 -12.91 -10.19
CA GLN A 170 -6.91 -13.13 -11.17
C GLN A 170 -5.77 -12.13 -10.98
N HIS A 171 -6.09 -10.87 -10.70
CA HIS A 171 -5.08 -9.83 -10.43
C HIS A 171 -4.37 -10.05 -9.11
N GLN A 172 -5.06 -10.53 -8.06
CA GLN A 172 -4.43 -10.95 -6.81
C GLN A 172 -3.44 -12.10 -7.03
N ALA A 173 -3.84 -13.16 -7.76
CA ALA A 173 -2.95 -14.27 -8.08
C ALA A 173 -1.73 -13.83 -8.90
N LYS A 174 -1.91 -12.91 -9.86
CA LYS A 174 -0.80 -12.32 -10.62
C LYS A 174 0.16 -11.53 -9.72
N ALA A 175 -0.36 -10.76 -8.76
CA ALA A 175 0.45 -10.01 -7.82
C ALA A 175 1.25 -10.95 -6.89
N GLU A 176 0.63 -12.01 -6.40
CA GLU A 176 1.28 -13.03 -5.59
C GLU A 176 2.42 -13.72 -6.35
N LEU A 177 2.17 -14.12 -7.60
CA LEU A 177 3.19 -14.72 -8.48
C LEU A 177 4.39 -13.77 -8.69
N MET A 178 4.15 -12.48 -8.90
CA MET A 178 5.23 -11.49 -9.06
C MET A 178 6.08 -11.34 -7.80
N LEU A 179 5.49 -11.50 -6.63
CA LEU A 179 6.19 -11.41 -5.35
C LEU A 179 6.92 -12.71 -5.00
N THR A 180 6.31 -13.85 -5.25
CA THR A 180 6.89 -15.16 -4.87
C THR A 180 7.83 -15.73 -5.93
N GLY A 181 7.55 -15.47 -7.21
CA GLY A 181 8.28 -16.03 -8.35
C GLY A 181 7.93 -17.49 -8.63
N VAL A 182 6.82 -17.98 -8.03
CA VAL A 182 6.36 -19.38 -8.17
C VAL A 182 4.92 -19.39 -8.67
#